data_4b49893fb3dc031b1b08db59223d35ea
#
_entry.id   4b49893fb3dc031b1b08db59223d35ea
#
_cell.length_a   1.000
_cell.length_b   1.000
_cell.length_c   1.000
_cell.angle_alpha   90.00
_cell.angle_beta   90.00
_cell.angle_gamma   90.00
#
_symmetry.space_group_name_H-M   'P 1'
#
loop_
_entity.id
_entity.type
_entity.pdbx_description
1 polymer ?
#
loop_
_entity_poly.entity_id
_entity_poly.type
_entity_poly.pdbx_seq_one_letter_code
_entity_poly.pdbx_strand_id
1 'polypeptide(L)'
;GLETGPRWRVFAVLGLGMTVGPVIMVVLEMVTLLGIIVAGAVLIAILEPATFQDMIQLSQIIQTETSEDVLLNLLAPYISNPFAIAVGIGYIALIVPLIEELLKPLAVWLFASKIESPSQGFVLGLLSGAAFALIESLNASADGTTSWPIIVSVRAGTSILHITASGLMGWGIVSAFK
;
A
#
# COMPACT_ATOMS: atom_id res chain seq x y z
N GLY A 1 29.86 15.41 5.36
CA GLY A 1 28.52 15.31 5.94
C GLY A 1 27.52 14.79 4.93
N LEU A 2 26.37 14.30 5.37
CA LEU A 2 25.31 13.88 4.46
C LEU A 2 24.77 15.10 3.71
N GLU A 3 24.97 15.15 2.41
CA GLU A 3 24.54 16.27 1.57
C GLU A 3 23.06 16.08 1.21
N THR A 4 22.17 16.73 1.95
CA THR A 4 20.72 16.71 1.67
C THR A 4 20.26 17.84 0.76
N GLY A 5 21.17 18.76 0.43
CA GLY A 5 20.84 20.03 -0.24
C GLY A 5 20.17 21.02 0.72
N PRO A 6 19.39 21.97 0.23
CA PRO A 6 18.80 23.02 1.05
C PRO A 6 17.79 22.45 2.06
N ARG A 7 17.74 23.01 3.27
CA ARG A 7 16.91 22.55 4.39
C ARG A 7 15.43 22.43 4.05
N TRP A 8 14.89 23.35 3.26
CA TRP A 8 13.48 23.28 2.85
C TRP A 8 13.13 21.98 2.13
N ARG A 9 14.09 21.38 1.39
CA ARG A 9 13.88 20.11 0.68
C ARG A 9 13.69 18.96 1.66
N VAL A 10 14.46 18.93 2.75
CA VAL A 10 14.29 17.93 3.82
C VAL A 10 12.88 18.01 4.42
N PHE A 11 12.42 19.22 4.77
CA PHE A 11 11.07 19.41 5.29
C PHE A 11 9.98 19.06 4.28
N ALA A 12 10.18 19.37 3.00
CA ALA A 12 9.26 18.99 1.95
C ALA A 12 9.17 17.46 1.79
N VAL A 13 10.31 16.74 1.84
CA VAL A 13 10.36 15.28 1.77
C VAL A 13 9.64 14.65 2.96
N LEU A 14 9.92 15.10 4.18
CA LEU A 14 9.24 14.61 5.38
C LEU A 14 7.75 14.92 5.33
N GLY A 15 7.35 16.15 5.00
CA GLY A 15 5.95 16.54 4.91
C GLY A 15 5.17 15.72 3.87
N LEU A 16 5.71 15.58 2.65
CA LEU A 16 5.08 14.77 1.61
C LEU A 16 5.01 13.29 1.99
N GLY A 17 6.05 12.75 2.61
CA GLY A 17 6.07 11.36 3.08
C GLY A 17 5.09 11.07 4.21
N MET A 18 4.78 12.06 5.05
CA MET A 18 3.84 11.91 6.17
C MET A 18 2.38 12.20 5.80
N THR A 19 2.11 12.89 4.71
CA THR A 19 0.77 13.39 4.38
C THR A 19 0.31 12.94 3.00
N VAL A 20 0.79 13.60 1.96
CA VAL A 20 0.33 13.40 0.57
C VAL A 20 0.67 11.99 0.06
N GLY A 21 1.87 11.49 0.38
CA GLY A 21 2.30 10.14 -0.01
C GLY A 21 1.33 9.06 0.43
N PRO A 22 1.08 8.89 1.74
CA PRO A 22 0.14 7.90 2.25
C PRO A 22 -1.28 8.03 1.68
N VAL A 23 -1.79 9.25 1.51
CA VAL A 23 -3.12 9.45 0.92
C VAL A 23 -3.17 8.96 -0.53
N ILE A 24 -2.19 9.31 -1.35
CA ILE A 24 -2.13 8.86 -2.75
C ILE A 24 -1.99 7.33 -2.81
N MET A 25 -1.19 6.71 -1.94
CA MET A 25 -1.04 5.26 -1.86
C MET A 25 -2.37 4.57 -1.60
N VAL A 26 -3.07 4.96 -0.54
CA VAL A 26 -4.38 4.39 -0.19
C VAL A 26 -5.38 4.54 -1.35
N VAL A 27 -5.43 5.71 -1.99
CA VAL A 27 -6.32 5.93 -3.15
C VAL A 27 -5.96 4.99 -4.30
N LEU A 28 -4.67 4.83 -4.64
CA LEU A 28 -4.24 3.94 -5.72
C LEU A 28 -4.47 2.47 -5.39
N GLU A 29 -4.28 2.06 -4.15
CA GLU A 29 -4.61 0.71 -3.69
C GLU A 29 -6.11 0.45 -3.84
N MET A 30 -6.96 1.35 -3.38
CA MET A 30 -8.41 1.21 -3.54
C MET A 30 -8.84 1.16 -5.01
N VAL A 31 -8.29 2.03 -5.85
CA VAL A 31 -8.58 2.05 -7.30
C VAL A 31 -8.12 0.75 -7.96
N THR A 32 -6.95 0.25 -7.60
CA THR A 32 -6.41 -0.99 -8.15
C THR A 32 -7.23 -2.20 -7.69
N LEU A 33 -7.60 -2.26 -6.42
CA LEU A 33 -8.49 -3.30 -5.88
C LEU A 33 -9.85 -3.30 -6.59
N LEU A 34 -10.46 -2.12 -6.72
CA LEU A 34 -11.72 -1.97 -7.44
C LEU A 34 -11.59 -2.42 -8.90
N GLY A 35 -10.48 -2.06 -9.56
CA GLY A 35 -10.18 -2.50 -10.93
C GLY A 35 -10.10 -4.03 -11.05
N ILE A 36 -9.44 -4.70 -10.11
CA ILE A 36 -9.36 -6.17 -10.06
C ILE A 36 -10.75 -6.79 -9.84
N ILE A 37 -11.54 -6.25 -8.92
CA ILE A 37 -12.91 -6.72 -8.64
C ILE A 37 -13.79 -6.57 -9.89
N VAL A 38 -13.77 -5.40 -10.53
CA VAL A 38 -14.56 -5.15 -11.74
C VAL A 38 -14.13 -6.05 -12.88
N ALA A 39 -12.82 -6.20 -13.11
CA ALA A 39 -12.31 -7.10 -14.15
C ALA A 39 -12.71 -8.56 -13.88
N GLY A 40 -12.62 -9.01 -12.63
CA GLY A 40 -13.08 -10.34 -12.22
C GLY A 40 -14.57 -10.54 -12.45
N ALA A 41 -15.39 -9.56 -12.05
CA ALA A 41 -16.84 -9.61 -12.26
C ALA A 41 -17.22 -9.67 -13.76
N VAL A 42 -16.54 -8.90 -14.60
CA VAL A 42 -16.74 -8.92 -16.08
C VAL A 42 -16.35 -10.29 -16.64
N LEU A 43 -15.23 -10.87 -16.22
CA LEU A 43 -14.80 -12.19 -16.65
C LEU A 43 -15.83 -13.26 -16.25
N ILE A 44 -16.30 -13.25 -15.03
CA ILE A 44 -17.32 -14.19 -14.55
C ILE A 44 -18.61 -13.99 -15.33
N ALA A 45 -19.05 -12.76 -15.58
CA ALA A 45 -20.26 -12.49 -16.36
C ALA A 45 -20.19 -13.04 -17.79
N ILE A 46 -19.00 -13.07 -18.39
CA ILE A 46 -18.79 -13.59 -19.75
C ILE A 46 -18.63 -15.10 -19.76
N LEU A 47 -17.83 -15.66 -18.85
CA LEU A 47 -17.45 -17.06 -18.87
C LEU A 47 -18.45 -17.96 -18.11
N GLU A 48 -19.05 -17.43 -17.04
CA GLU A 48 -19.95 -18.15 -16.14
C GLU A 48 -21.19 -17.30 -15.79
N PRO A 49 -22.09 -17.02 -16.74
CA PRO A 49 -23.23 -16.13 -16.52
C PRO A 49 -24.14 -16.54 -15.35
N ALA A 50 -24.29 -17.87 -15.11
CA ALA A 50 -25.08 -18.38 -13.99
C ALA A 50 -24.46 -17.97 -12.63
N THR A 51 -23.15 -18.17 -12.47
CA THR A 51 -22.40 -17.75 -11.27
C THR A 51 -22.50 -16.24 -11.05
N PHE A 52 -22.47 -15.46 -12.12
CA PHE A 52 -22.63 -14.00 -12.03
C PHE A 52 -24.02 -13.60 -11.51
N GLN A 53 -25.09 -14.27 -11.97
CA GLN A 53 -26.45 -14.06 -11.47
C GLN A 53 -26.59 -14.44 -9.99
N ASP A 54 -25.99 -15.55 -9.59
CA ASP A 54 -25.97 -15.97 -8.17
C ASP A 54 -25.26 -14.91 -7.30
N MET A 55 -24.16 -14.33 -7.77
CA MET A 55 -23.46 -13.25 -7.07
C MET A 55 -24.31 -11.97 -6.95
N ILE A 56 -25.12 -11.63 -7.98
CA ILE A 56 -26.05 -10.51 -7.91
C ILE A 56 -27.13 -10.77 -6.85
N GLN A 57 -27.73 -11.97 -6.84
CA GLN A 57 -28.72 -12.33 -5.84
C GLN A 57 -28.13 -12.30 -4.43
N LEU A 58 -26.93 -12.84 -4.26
CA LEU A 58 -26.20 -12.78 -3.00
C LEU A 58 -25.99 -11.35 -2.53
N SER A 59 -25.60 -10.44 -3.43
CA SER A 59 -25.41 -9.04 -3.09
C SER A 59 -26.68 -8.36 -2.58
N GLN A 60 -27.84 -8.74 -3.09
CA GLN A 60 -29.14 -8.24 -2.62
C GLN A 60 -29.49 -8.77 -1.23
N ILE A 61 -29.19 -10.05 -0.97
CA ILE A 61 -29.41 -10.67 0.36
C ILE A 61 -28.51 -9.98 1.40
N ILE A 62 -27.24 -9.77 1.09
CA ILE A 62 -26.27 -9.13 2.00
C ILE A 62 -26.71 -7.71 2.39
N GLN A 63 -27.37 -6.97 1.50
CA GLN A 63 -27.86 -5.61 1.81
C GLN A 63 -29.03 -5.59 2.80
N THR A 64 -29.76 -6.66 2.93
CA THR A 64 -30.95 -6.76 3.79
C THR A 64 -30.76 -7.62 5.03
N GLU A 65 -29.75 -8.51 5.01
CA GLU A 65 -29.46 -9.41 6.13
C GLU A 65 -28.60 -8.68 7.17
N THR A 66 -28.97 -8.82 8.43
CA THR A 66 -28.26 -8.20 9.56
C THR A 66 -27.62 -9.22 10.50
N SER A 67 -27.90 -10.50 10.32
CA SER A 67 -27.31 -11.58 11.12
C SER A 67 -25.89 -11.91 10.65
N GLU A 68 -24.92 -11.70 11.50
CA GLU A 68 -23.49 -11.95 11.21
C GLU A 68 -23.25 -13.42 10.87
N ASP A 69 -23.86 -14.35 11.58
CA ASP A 69 -23.73 -15.80 11.34
C ASP A 69 -24.28 -16.20 9.96
N VAL A 70 -25.42 -15.62 9.56
CA VAL A 70 -26.01 -15.88 8.24
C VAL A 70 -25.11 -15.33 7.14
N LEU A 71 -24.59 -14.11 7.29
CA LEU A 71 -23.66 -13.49 6.35
C LEU A 71 -22.37 -14.30 6.20
N LEU A 72 -21.79 -14.76 7.30
CA LEU A 72 -20.59 -15.61 7.26
C LEU A 72 -20.83 -16.92 6.52
N ASN A 73 -21.96 -17.58 6.77
CA ASN A 73 -22.32 -18.82 6.08
C ASN A 73 -22.55 -18.61 4.57
N LEU A 74 -23.19 -17.51 4.19
CA LEU A 74 -23.42 -17.16 2.78
C LEU A 74 -22.12 -16.84 2.04
N LEU A 75 -21.17 -16.18 2.71
CA LEU A 75 -19.88 -15.78 2.14
C LEU A 75 -18.85 -16.90 2.17
N ALA A 76 -18.98 -17.90 3.06
CA ALA A 76 -18.01 -18.96 3.26
C ALA A 76 -17.55 -19.66 1.96
N PRO A 77 -18.41 -20.03 1.01
CA PRO A 77 -18.00 -20.68 -0.24
C PRO A 77 -17.08 -19.79 -1.11
N TYR A 78 -17.30 -18.49 -1.06
CA TYR A 78 -16.52 -17.50 -1.85
C TYR A 78 -15.19 -17.17 -1.18
N ILE A 79 -15.21 -16.97 0.15
CA ILE A 79 -14.00 -16.64 0.94
C ILE A 79 -13.04 -17.84 1.00
N SER A 80 -13.57 -19.08 1.03
CA SER A 80 -12.77 -20.30 1.05
C SER A 80 -12.33 -20.78 -0.33
N ASN A 81 -12.75 -20.10 -1.41
CA ASN A 81 -12.35 -20.47 -2.76
C ASN A 81 -10.84 -20.26 -2.95
N PRO A 82 -10.06 -21.31 -3.34
CA PRO A 82 -8.60 -21.21 -3.48
C PRO A 82 -8.15 -20.13 -4.46
N PHE A 83 -8.92 -19.89 -5.53
CA PHE A 83 -8.61 -18.83 -6.49
C PHE A 83 -8.82 -17.44 -5.89
N ALA A 84 -9.91 -17.22 -5.17
CA ALA A 84 -10.18 -15.95 -4.49
C ALA A 84 -9.09 -15.66 -3.43
N ILE A 85 -8.71 -16.69 -2.66
CA ILE A 85 -7.61 -16.61 -1.69
C ILE A 85 -6.29 -16.23 -2.40
N ALA A 86 -5.95 -16.91 -3.51
CA ALA A 86 -4.73 -16.64 -4.25
C ALA A 86 -4.70 -15.21 -4.81
N VAL A 87 -5.82 -14.71 -5.35
CA VAL A 87 -5.95 -13.33 -5.82
C VAL A 87 -5.80 -12.33 -4.66
N GLY A 88 -6.46 -12.59 -3.52
CA GLY A 88 -6.35 -11.73 -2.33
C GLY A 88 -4.93 -11.68 -1.78
N ILE A 89 -4.27 -12.83 -1.64
CA ILE A 89 -2.87 -12.90 -1.19
C ILE A 89 -1.96 -12.21 -2.22
N GLY A 90 -2.15 -12.47 -3.52
CA GLY A 90 -1.36 -11.84 -4.57
C GLY A 90 -1.51 -10.32 -4.58
N TYR A 91 -2.71 -9.81 -4.31
CA TYR A 91 -2.95 -8.38 -4.16
C TYR A 91 -2.17 -7.79 -2.95
N ILE A 92 -2.34 -8.38 -1.77
CA ILE A 92 -1.74 -7.89 -0.53
C ILE A 92 -0.21 -8.08 -0.53
N ALA A 93 0.30 -9.21 -1.04
CA ALA A 93 1.71 -9.53 -0.98
C ALA A 93 2.54 -8.97 -2.14
N LEU A 94 1.92 -8.60 -3.25
CA LEU A 94 2.64 -8.12 -4.44
C LEU A 94 2.21 -6.72 -4.85
N ILE A 95 0.92 -6.49 -5.08
CA ILE A 95 0.43 -5.22 -5.66
C ILE A 95 0.54 -4.07 -4.65
N VAL A 96 0.08 -4.29 -3.42
CA VAL A 96 0.17 -3.27 -2.36
C VAL A 96 1.61 -2.86 -2.09
N PRO A 97 2.57 -3.78 -1.80
CA PRO A 97 3.97 -3.41 -1.60
C PRO A 97 4.59 -2.73 -2.82
N LEU A 98 4.23 -3.13 -4.04
CA LEU A 98 4.73 -2.49 -5.25
C LEU A 98 4.29 -1.02 -5.33
N ILE A 99 3.00 -0.73 -5.09
CA ILE A 99 2.46 0.63 -5.05
C ILE A 99 3.18 1.45 -3.98
N GLU A 100 3.30 0.89 -2.77
CA GLU A 100 3.95 1.56 -1.65
C GLU A 100 5.41 1.90 -1.96
N GLU A 101 6.23 0.92 -2.38
CA GLU A 101 7.65 1.15 -2.62
C GLU A 101 7.92 2.14 -3.77
N LEU A 102 7.05 2.18 -4.79
CA LEU A 102 7.13 3.16 -5.86
C LEU A 102 6.79 4.57 -5.39
N LEU A 103 5.85 4.71 -4.44
CA LEU A 103 5.32 6.01 -4.02
C LEU A 103 5.94 6.54 -2.73
N LYS A 104 6.52 5.68 -1.88
CA LYS A 104 7.25 6.15 -0.67
C LYS A 104 8.26 7.24 -0.98
N PRO A 105 9.11 7.15 -2.05
CA PRO A 105 10.00 8.24 -2.44
C PRO A 105 9.32 9.31 -3.32
N LEU A 106 8.01 9.55 -3.20
CA LEU A 106 7.26 10.51 -4.03
C LEU A 106 7.94 11.88 -4.09
N ALA A 107 8.44 12.36 -2.97
CA ALA A 107 9.16 13.63 -2.92
C ALA A 107 10.46 13.60 -3.74
N VAL A 108 11.15 12.46 -3.79
CA VAL A 108 12.34 12.30 -4.64
C VAL A 108 11.96 12.34 -6.11
N TRP A 109 10.85 11.70 -6.51
CA TRP A 109 10.32 11.79 -7.88
C TRP A 109 10.05 13.24 -8.28
N LEU A 110 9.37 14.01 -7.43
CA LEU A 110 9.02 15.41 -7.69
C LEU A 110 10.25 16.34 -7.78
N PHE A 111 11.33 16.01 -7.08
CA PHE A 111 12.54 16.80 -7.05
C PHE A 111 13.71 16.19 -7.85
N ALA A 112 13.52 15.07 -8.57
CA ALA A 112 14.58 14.32 -9.22
C ALA A 112 15.51 15.19 -10.08
N SER A 113 14.95 16.11 -10.88
CA SER A 113 15.70 17.03 -11.72
C SER A 113 16.51 18.08 -10.96
N LYS A 114 16.17 18.33 -9.69
CA LYS A 114 16.82 19.34 -8.81
C LYS A 114 17.79 18.71 -7.82
N ILE A 115 17.83 17.39 -7.73
CA ILE A 115 18.76 16.65 -6.86
C ILE A 115 20.09 16.52 -7.61
N GLU A 116 21.19 16.81 -6.95
CA GLU A 116 22.50 16.99 -7.59
C GLU A 116 23.27 15.68 -7.79
N SER A 117 23.01 14.69 -6.94
CA SER A 117 23.71 13.39 -6.99
C SER A 117 22.81 12.23 -6.57
N PRO A 118 23.09 11.00 -7.05
CA PRO A 118 22.41 9.78 -6.60
C PRO A 118 22.51 9.56 -5.07
N SER A 119 23.64 9.91 -4.46
CA SER A 119 23.83 9.84 -3.01
C SER A 119 22.85 10.74 -2.26
N GLN A 120 22.60 11.94 -2.79
CA GLN A 120 21.60 12.86 -2.24
C GLN A 120 20.18 12.27 -2.40
N GLY A 121 19.89 11.64 -3.55
CA GLY A 121 18.65 10.91 -3.79
C GLY A 121 18.45 9.76 -2.80
N PHE A 122 19.51 9.00 -2.50
CA PHE A 122 19.49 7.94 -1.48
C PHE A 122 19.08 8.49 -0.11
N VAL A 123 19.76 9.55 0.36
CA VAL A 123 19.47 10.14 1.68
C VAL A 123 18.05 10.70 1.76
N LEU A 124 17.57 11.37 0.72
CA LEU A 124 16.20 11.89 0.67
C LEU A 124 15.16 10.75 0.61
N GLY A 125 15.48 9.65 -0.09
CA GLY A 125 14.69 8.42 -0.09
C GLY A 125 14.59 7.79 1.31
N LEU A 126 15.73 7.68 2.03
CA LEU A 126 15.73 7.21 3.44
C LEU A 126 14.80 8.06 4.31
N LEU A 127 14.85 9.38 4.18
CA LEU A 127 14.01 10.31 4.96
C LEU A 127 12.52 10.13 4.60
N SER A 128 12.20 9.94 3.32
CA SER A 128 10.82 9.70 2.88
C SER A 128 10.28 8.38 3.42
N GLY A 129 11.07 7.31 3.33
CA GLY A 129 10.71 6.00 3.90
C GLY A 129 10.56 6.04 5.42
N ALA A 130 11.40 6.80 6.13
CA ALA A 130 11.28 6.97 7.57
C ALA A 130 10.00 7.74 7.96
N ALA A 131 9.66 8.78 7.22
CA ALA A 131 8.43 9.54 7.41
C ALA A 131 7.18 8.65 7.22
N PHE A 132 7.17 7.85 6.16
CA PHE A 132 6.10 6.88 5.91
C PHE A 132 6.01 5.82 7.02
N ALA A 133 7.13 5.18 7.37
CA ALA A 133 7.19 4.16 8.41
C ALA A 133 6.70 4.67 9.77
N LEU A 134 6.92 5.96 10.07
CA LEU A 134 6.41 6.58 11.29
C LEU A 134 4.88 6.63 11.29
N ILE A 135 4.26 7.13 10.21
CA ILE A 135 2.79 7.21 10.09
C ILE A 135 2.15 5.82 10.16
N GLU A 136 2.72 4.86 9.46
CA GLU A 136 2.24 3.48 9.46
C GLU A 136 2.37 2.84 10.85
N SER A 137 3.45 3.13 11.58
CA SER A 137 3.62 2.65 12.95
C SER A 137 2.63 3.26 13.93
N LEU A 138 2.28 4.54 13.77
CA LEU A 138 1.24 5.19 14.57
C LEU A 138 -0.13 4.57 14.33
N ASN A 139 -0.47 4.26 13.08
CA ASN A 139 -1.72 3.58 12.74
C ASN A 139 -1.77 2.16 13.35
N ALA A 140 -0.70 1.39 13.25
CA ALA A 140 -0.62 0.04 13.82
C ALA A 140 -0.74 0.03 15.35
N SER A 141 -0.35 1.12 16.03
CA SER A 141 -0.45 1.25 17.48
C SER A 141 -1.86 1.60 17.97
N ALA A 142 -2.72 2.10 17.09
CA ALA A 142 -4.03 2.66 17.45
C ALA A 142 -5.11 1.59 17.66
N ASP A 143 -4.90 0.35 17.21
CA ASP A 143 -5.92 -0.71 17.30
C ASP A 143 -6.10 -1.30 18.73
N GLY A 144 -5.10 -1.16 19.59
CA GLY A 144 -5.15 -1.56 21.01
C GLY A 144 -5.32 -3.07 21.28
N THR A 145 -5.33 -3.91 20.24
CA THR A 145 -5.70 -5.33 20.34
C THR A 145 -4.52 -6.26 20.56
N THR A 146 -3.31 -5.85 20.18
CA THR A 146 -2.11 -6.68 20.20
C THR A 146 -1.11 -6.20 21.27
N SER A 147 -0.33 -7.12 21.82
CA SER A 147 0.67 -6.73 22.82
C SER A 147 1.76 -5.81 22.21
N TRP A 148 2.03 -4.71 22.87
CA TRP A 148 3.02 -3.71 22.49
C TRP A 148 4.39 -4.27 22.07
N PRO A 149 5.00 -5.23 22.80
CA PRO A 149 6.30 -5.80 22.40
C PRO A 149 6.29 -6.44 21.02
N ILE A 150 5.20 -7.11 20.65
CA ILE A 150 5.04 -7.74 19.34
C ILE A 150 4.93 -6.66 18.26
N ILE A 151 4.06 -5.68 18.47
CA ILE A 151 3.89 -4.56 17.51
C ILE A 151 5.23 -3.85 17.28
N VAL A 152 5.92 -3.47 18.33
CA VAL A 152 7.21 -2.76 18.23
C VAL A 152 8.25 -3.60 17.48
N SER A 153 8.34 -4.89 17.76
CA SER A 153 9.32 -5.78 17.12
C SER A 153 9.05 -5.93 15.62
N VAL A 154 7.79 -6.17 15.23
CA VAL A 154 7.39 -6.29 13.84
C VAL A 154 7.58 -4.96 13.13
N ARG A 155 7.14 -3.85 13.73
CA ARG A 155 7.27 -2.51 13.14
C ARG A 155 8.71 -2.04 12.99
N ALA A 156 9.61 -2.40 13.92
CA ALA A 156 11.03 -2.12 13.77
C ALA A 156 11.62 -2.79 12.52
N GLY A 157 11.30 -4.07 12.30
CA GLY A 157 11.76 -4.81 11.11
C GLY A 157 11.21 -4.21 9.80
N THR A 158 9.91 -4.00 9.71
CA THR A 158 9.27 -3.43 8.51
C THR A 158 9.73 -2.00 8.25
N SER A 159 9.93 -1.18 9.30
CA SER A 159 10.43 0.18 9.14
C SER A 159 11.83 0.22 8.55
N ILE A 160 12.74 -0.64 8.99
CA ILE A 160 14.09 -0.74 8.42
C ILE A 160 14.02 -1.13 6.93
N LEU A 161 13.16 -2.08 6.59
CA LEU A 161 12.95 -2.49 5.20
C LEU A 161 12.47 -1.31 4.34
N HIS A 162 11.41 -0.61 4.78
CA HIS A 162 10.83 0.52 4.06
C HIS A 162 11.83 1.68 3.90
N ILE A 163 12.56 2.03 4.95
CA ILE A 163 13.59 3.07 4.92
C ILE A 163 14.66 2.71 3.88
N THR A 164 15.17 1.47 3.93
CA THR A 164 16.24 1.04 3.04
C THR A 164 15.78 0.95 1.59
N ALA A 165 14.62 0.35 1.33
CA ALA A 165 14.04 0.22 0.00
C ALA A 165 13.78 1.61 -0.62
N SER A 166 13.19 2.54 0.13
CA SER A 166 12.97 3.92 -0.33
C SER A 166 14.29 4.66 -0.59
N GLY A 167 15.34 4.38 0.18
CA GLY A 167 16.68 4.92 -0.07
C GLY A 167 17.25 4.42 -1.40
N LEU A 168 17.21 3.12 -1.64
CA LEU A 168 17.67 2.51 -2.88
C LEU A 168 16.87 3.01 -4.09
N MET A 169 15.55 3.11 -3.94
CA MET A 169 14.69 3.69 -4.98
C MET A 169 15.05 5.14 -5.26
N GLY A 170 15.26 5.96 -4.24
CA GLY A 170 15.68 7.35 -4.39
C GLY A 170 17.02 7.49 -5.11
N TRP A 171 17.96 6.60 -4.82
CA TRP A 171 19.24 6.52 -5.56
C TRP A 171 19.01 6.15 -7.04
N GLY A 172 18.19 5.15 -7.31
CA GLY A 172 17.86 4.68 -8.66
C GLY A 172 17.17 5.77 -9.49
N ILE A 173 16.17 6.45 -8.90
CA ILE A 173 15.45 7.55 -9.54
C ILE A 173 16.44 8.62 -10.01
N VAL A 174 17.27 9.14 -9.10
CA VAL A 174 18.21 10.22 -9.46
C VAL A 174 19.28 9.76 -10.44
N SER A 175 19.73 8.51 -10.36
CA SER A 175 20.64 7.92 -11.33
C SER A 175 20.07 7.88 -12.75
N ALA A 176 18.76 7.66 -12.89
CA ALA A 176 18.08 7.65 -14.19
C ALA A 176 17.88 9.04 -14.79
N PHE A 177 17.90 10.09 -13.97
CA PHE A 177 17.77 11.49 -14.39
C PHE A 177 19.13 12.19 -14.67
N LYS A 178 20.25 11.54 -14.39
CA LYS A 178 21.62 12.08 -14.57
C LYS A 178 22.41 11.37 -15.64
#